data_51e657c3b758b6d2ea3e47640f40e7d0
#
_entry.id   51e657c3b758b6d2ea3e47640f40e7d0
#
_cell.length_a   1.000
_cell.length_b   1.000
_cell.length_c   1.000
_cell.angle_alpha   90.00
_cell.angle_beta   90.00
_cell.angle_gamma   90.00
#
_symmetry.space_group_name_H-M   'P 1'
#
loop_
_entity.id
_entity.type
_entity.pdbx_description
1 polymer ?
#
loop_
_entity_poly.entity_id
_entity_poly.type
_entity_poly.pdbx_seq_one_letter_code
_entity_poly.pdbx_strand_id
1 'polypeptide(L)'
;DTYIMFFDAEAYDRFLMNKEETALLEEAEKAEKEKAGKKDEKDAKKKKGDADKDKEKKVEPLKFDLANRFDRIVRLTVNSSHMADAMLSAKGDKLYYLSVFEDGYDLWEHNLKENVTKVLLKKVGAGALQLDKEGKNIFLCARDGMKKIEIEGSKISPIEFEAFFDYRPYGEREYIFDHIWQQVNDKFYVADLQGTDWNGYKETYKRFLPYINNNYDFAEMLSEMLGELNGSHTGARYYASGAALPTAALGVFYDEAYAGDGLKIKEIIAQSPLTKKKTDVKPGCIIE
;
A
#
# COMPACT_ATOMS: atom_id res chain seq x y z
N ASP A 1 -0.87 9.98 -12.42
CA ASP A 1 0.31 10.61 -13.03
C ASP A 1 1.47 10.64 -12.04
N THR A 2 2.70 10.46 -12.53
CA THR A 2 3.93 10.58 -11.74
C THR A 2 4.71 11.80 -12.19
N TYR A 3 5.21 12.55 -11.22
CA TYR A 3 6.03 13.74 -11.42
C TYR A 3 7.33 13.61 -10.65
N ILE A 4 8.41 14.19 -11.17
CA ILE A 4 9.68 14.35 -10.47
C ILE A 4 9.92 15.84 -10.23
N MET A 5 10.42 16.18 -9.04
CA MET A 5 10.88 17.51 -8.70
C MET A 5 12.38 17.47 -8.46
N PHE A 6 13.12 18.35 -9.11
CA PHE A 6 14.58 18.44 -8.95
C PHE A 6 14.94 19.53 -7.93
N PHE A 7 15.72 19.14 -6.93
CA PHE A 7 16.29 20.05 -5.93
C PHE A 7 17.70 20.55 -6.30
N ASP A 8 18.20 20.14 -7.47
CA ASP A 8 19.46 20.55 -8.03
C ASP A 8 19.22 21.02 -9.47
N ALA A 9 19.68 22.23 -9.80
CA ALA A 9 19.50 22.82 -11.11
C ALA A 9 20.29 22.07 -12.19
N GLU A 10 21.53 21.66 -11.88
CA GLU A 10 22.38 20.93 -12.82
C GLU A 10 21.79 19.55 -13.14
N ALA A 11 21.24 18.85 -12.12
CA ALA A 11 20.55 17.59 -12.31
C ALA A 11 19.29 17.75 -13.19
N TYR A 12 18.56 18.86 -13.04
CA TYR A 12 17.43 19.20 -13.89
C TYR A 12 17.84 19.43 -15.33
N ASP A 13 18.88 20.24 -15.56
CA ASP A 13 19.40 20.53 -16.91
C ASP A 13 19.89 19.25 -17.60
N ARG A 14 20.60 18.38 -16.87
CA ARG A 14 21.03 17.06 -17.37
C ARG A 14 19.87 16.14 -17.70
N PHE A 15 18.79 16.20 -16.93
CA PHE A 15 17.59 15.40 -17.20
C PHE A 15 16.90 15.81 -18.50
N LEU A 16 16.89 17.11 -18.80
CA LEU A 16 16.29 17.66 -20.04
C LEU A 16 17.11 17.41 -21.29
N MET A 17 18.41 17.05 -21.17
CA MET A 17 19.26 16.74 -22.31
C MET A 17 18.71 15.56 -23.13
N ASN A 18 18.75 15.70 -24.44
CA ASN A 18 18.44 14.58 -25.34
C ASN A 18 19.57 13.52 -25.33
N LYS A 19 19.35 12.42 -26.06
CA LYS A 19 20.28 11.27 -26.10
C LYS A 19 21.68 11.66 -26.61
N GLU A 20 21.76 12.53 -27.60
CA GLU A 20 23.02 12.97 -28.22
C GLU A 20 23.79 13.88 -27.27
N GLU A 21 23.12 14.84 -26.65
CA GLU A 21 23.71 15.75 -25.67
C GLU A 21 24.22 14.98 -24.44
N THR A 22 23.47 13.99 -23.98
CA THR A 22 23.87 13.11 -22.87
C THR A 22 25.13 12.31 -23.22
N ALA A 23 25.20 11.75 -24.43
CA ALA A 23 26.37 10.99 -24.88
C ALA A 23 27.62 11.86 -24.98
N LEU A 24 27.50 13.07 -25.50
CA LEU A 24 28.60 14.04 -25.58
C LEU A 24 29.11 14.44 -24.20
N LEU A 25 28.19 14.65 -23.24
CA LEU A 25 28.57 14.99 -21.88
C LEU A 25 29.31 13.81 -21.21
N GLU A 26 28.83 12.59 -21.37
CA GLU A 26 29.48 11.39 -20.82
C GLU A 26 30.88 11.16 -21.42
N GLU A 27 31.06 11.41 -22.72
CA GLU A 27 32.36 11.33 -23.37
C GLU A 27 33.33 12.40 -22.83
N ALA A 28 32.86 13.64 -22.63
CA ALA A 28 33.63 14.71 -22.03
C ALA A 28 34.08 14.38 -20.61
N GLU A 29 33.15 13.89 -19.77
CA GLU A 29 33.44 13.47 -18.39
C GLU A 29 34.44 12.29 -18.32
N LYS A 30 34.35 11.33 -19.25
CA LYS A 30 35.31 10.22 -19.35
C LYS A 30 36.69 10.72 -19.72
N ALA A 31 36.77 11.63 -20.69
CA ALA A 31 38.04 12.22 -21.12
C ALA A 31 38.71 13.03 -19.99
N GLU A 32 37.94 13.74 -19.18
CA GLU A 32 38.45 14.47 -18.00
C GLU A 32 38.95 13.52 -16.90
N LYS A 33 38.20 12.45 -16.59
CA LYS A 33 38.61 11.42 -15.62
C LYS A 33 39.90 10.72 -16.06
N GLU A 34 40.05 10.39 -17.34
CA GLU A 34 41.27 9.82 -17.87
C GLU A 34 42.48 10.76 -17.79
N LYS A 35 42.26 12.07 -18.00
CA LYS A 35 43.30 13.10 -17.83
C LYS A 35 43.70 13.28 -16.37
N ALA A 36 42.74 13.26 -15.44
CA ALA A 36 42.96 13.31 -14.00
C ALA A 36 43.73 12.08 -13.49
N GLY A 37 43.29 10.85 -13.90
CA GLY A 37 43.97 9.61 -13.54
C GLY A 37 45.42 9.52 -14.01
N LYS A 38 45.72 10.08 -15.20
CA LYS A 38 47.10 10.16 -15.71
C LYS A 38 47.99 11.21 -14.96
N LYS A 39 47.37 12.19 -14.30
CA LYS A 39 48.09 13.13 -13.42
C LYS A 39 48.44 12.47 -12.09
N ASP A 40 47.50 11.76 -11.50
CA ASP A 40 47.71 11.06 -10.22
C ASP A 40 48.74 9.92 -10.34
N GLU A 41 48.81 9.20 -11.48
CA GLU A 41 49.88 8.21 -11.71
C GLU A 41 51.28 8.83 -11.87
N LYS A 42 51.39 10.05 -12.36
CA LYS A 42 52.69 10.77 -12.43
C LYS A 42 53.15 11.26 -11.07
N ASP A 43 52.24 11.66 -10.20
CA ASP A 43 52.55 12.12 -8.83
C ASP A 43 52.75 10.95 -7.85
N ALA A 44 52.08 9.81 -8.06
CA ALA A 44 52.24 8.60 -7.26
C ALA A 44 53.60 7.88 -7.45
N LYS A 45 54.26 8.06 -8.61
CA LYS A 45 55.63 7.57 -8.85
C LYS A 45 56.70 8.28 -8.05
N LYS A 46 56.39 9.40 -7.38
CA LYS A 46 57.34 10.18 -6.54
C LYS A 46 57.23 9.94 -5.03
N LYS A 47 56.25 9.16 -4.56
CA LYS A 47 56.10 8.82 -3.12
C LYS A 47 55.82 7.32 -2.95
N LYS A 48 56.85 6.49 -2.97
CA LYS A 48 56.81 5.14 -2.38
C LYS A 48 57.13 5.27 -0.89
N GLY A 49 56.18 4.99 -0.04
CA GLY A 49 56.30 4.92 1.40
C GLY A 49 54.94 4.61 2.02
N ASP A 50 54.81 3.36 2.36
CA ASP A 50 53.93 2.75 3.37
C ASP A 50 52.64 3.49 3.82
N ALA A 51 51.49 2.96 3.50
CA ALA A 51 50.37 2.66 4.41
C ALA A 51 49.10 2.31 3.62
N ASP A 52 48.75 1.07 3.72
CA ASP A 52 47.40 0.52 3.48
C ASP A 52 46.42 1.26 4.39
N LYS A 53 45.57 2.08 3.82
CA LYS A 53 44.40 2.65 4.47
C LYS A 53 43.29 2.69 3.44
N ASP A 54 42.29 1.84 3.66
CA ASP A 54 40.94 1.95 3.10
C ASP A 54 40.53 3.43 3.06
N LYS A 55 40.58 4.04 1.88
CA LYS A 55 40.00 5.37 1.66
C LYS A 55 38.50 5.17 1.55
N GLU A 56 37.80 5.22 2.68
CA GLU A 56 36.37 5.51 2.67
C GLU A 56 36.13 6.71 1.75
N LYS A 57 35.39 6.48 0.66
CA LYS A 57 34.92 7.56 -0.21
C LYS A 57 34.06 8.49 0.64
N LYS A 58 34.60 9.64 0.96
CA LYS A 58 33.88 10.69 1.67
C LYS A 58 32.67 11.07 0.83
N VAL A 59 31.48 10.68 1.30
CA VAL A 59 30.22 11.03 0.65
C VAL A 59 30.02 12.53 0.88
N GLU A 60 29.98 13.31 -0.20
CA GLU A 60 29.68 14.73 -0.10
C GLU A 60 28.20 14.90 0.30
N PRO A 61 27.89 15.85 1.19
CA PRO A 61 26.50 16.10 1.58
C PRO A 61 25.71 16.62 0.37
N LEU A 62 24.47 16.13 0.23
CA LEU A 62 23.55 16.60 -0.81
C LEU A 62 23.26 18.10 -0.61
N LYS A 63 23.34 18.87 -1.69
CA LYS A 63 22.98 20.27 -1.72
C LYS A 63 21.54 20.39 -2.26
N PHE A 64 20.66 21.03 -1.49
CA PHE A 64 19.30 21.30 -1.91
C PHE A 64 19.17 22.78 -2.27
N ASP A 65 18.93 23.06 -3.55
CA ASP A 65 18.48 24.36 -4.02
C ASP A 65 16.94 24.39 -4.01
N LEU A 66 16.38 25.04 -3.00
CA LEU A 66 14.92 25.16 -2.84
C LEU A 66 14.34 26.37 -3.58
N ALA A 67 15.20 27.29 -4.04
CA ALA A 67 14.75 28.41 -4.86
C ALA A 67 14.27 27.90 -6.21
N ASN A 68 13.12 28.40 -6.68
CA ASN A 68 12.53 28.04 -7.98
C ASN A 68 12.32 26.52 -8.21
N ARG A 69 12.24 25.72 -7.13
CA ARG A 69 12.05 24.26 -7.25
C ARG A 69 10.78 23.88 -7.99
N PHE A 70 9.75 24.73 -7.94
CA PHE A 70 8.48 24.48 -8.63
C PHE A 70 8.58 24.61 -10.15
N ASP A 71 9.59 25.31 -10.65
CA ASP A 71 9.88 25.43 -12.09
C ASP A 71 10.63 24.20 -12.61
N ARG A 72 11.11 23.35 -11.70
CA ARG A 72 11.85 22.10 -11.98
C ARG A 72 11.04 20.85 -11.70
N ILE A 73 9.74 20.90 -12.04
CA ILE A 73 8.83 19.74 -11.96
C ILE A 73 8.59 19.22 -13.37
N VAL A 74 8.82 17.92 -13.56
CA VAL A 74 8.58 17.24 -14.84
C VAL A 74 7.62 16.10 -14.65
N ARG A 75 6.65 15.97 -15.54
CA ARG A 75 5.78 14.81 -15.61
C ARG A 75 6.52 13.65 -16.28
N LEU A 76 6.56 12.50 -15.64
CA LEU A 76 7.24 11.30 -16.12
C LEU A 76 6.32 10.35 -16.89
N THR A 77 5.03 10.36 -16.61
CA THR A 77 4.05 9.51 -17.30
C THR A 77 3.54 10.16 -18.56
N VAL A 78 3.55 9.41 -19.68
CA VAL A 78 3.05 9.90 -20.97
C VAL A 78 1.53 10.10 -20.94
N ASN A 79 0.79 9.12 -20.39
CA ASN A 79 -0.66 9.13 -20.31
C ASN A 79 -1.14 9.15 -18.85
N SER A 80 -2.24 9.86 -18.60
CA SER A 80 -2.95 9.75 -17.33
C SER A 80 -3.65 8.41 -17.23
N SER A 81 -3.56 7.78 -16.06
CA SER A 81 -4.14 6.46 -15.81
C SER A 81 -4.41 6.24 -14.33
N HIS A 82 -5.13 5.17 -14.03
CA HIS A 82 -5.29 4.71 -12.65
C HIS A 82 -4.03 3.94 -12.24
N MET A 83 -3.21 4.56 -11.40
CA MET A 83 -1.91 4.02 -10.96
C MET A 83 -2.00 3.52 -9.52
N ALA A 84 -1.35 2.38 -9.26
CA ALA A 84 -1.18 1.86 -7.89
C ALA A 84 0.14 2.32 -7.27
N ASP A 85 1.23 2.25 -8.03
CA ASP A 85 2.57 2.65 -7.57
C ASP A 85 3.49 2.98 -8.74
N ALA A 86 4.58 3.72 -8.47
CA ALA A 86 5.59 4.08 -9.43
C ALA A 86 6.96 4.26 -8.77
N MET A 87 8.03 3.83 -9.45
CA MET A 87 9.40 3.93 -8.95
C MET A 87 10.39 4.17 -10.08
N LEU A 88 11.47 4.88 -9.79
CA LEU A 88 12.59 5.04 -10.72
C LEU A 88 13.57 3.87 -10.63
N SER A 89 14.23 3.58 -11.75
CA SER A 89 15.43 2.74 -11.77
C SER A 89 16.53 3.32 -10.88
N ALA A 90 17.49 2.50 -10.45
CA ALA A 90 18.62 2.95 -9.65
C ALA A 90 19.46 4.06 -10.32
N LYS A 91 19.43 4.13 -11.66
CA LYS A 91 20.11 5.18 -12.44
C LYS A 91 19.24 6.40 -12.73
N GLY A 92 17.94 6.34 -12.43
CA GLY A 92 16.99 7.41 -12.76
C GLY A 92 16.67 7.56 -14.25
N ASP A 93 17.02 6.57 -15.08
CA ASP A 93 16.81 6.58 -16.53
C ASP A 93 15.51 5.91 -16.96
N LYS A 94 14.88 5.15 -16.08
CA LYS A 94 13.63 4.43 -16.33
C LYS A 94 12.63 4.64 -15.20
N LEU A 95 11.36 4.73 -15.56
CA LEU A 95 10.23 4.69 -14.65
C LEU A 95 9.55 3.32 -14.77
N TYR A 96 9.38 2.62 -13.65
CA TYR A 96 8.53 1.44 -13.53
C TYR A 96 7.24 1.83 -12.82
N TYR A 97 6.09 1.43 -13.34
CA TYR A 97 4.83 1.79 -12.73
C TYR A 97 3.74 0.74 -12.97
N LEU A 98 2.84 0.62 -12.00
CA LEU A 98 1.65 -0.22 -12.08
C LEU A 98 0.47 0.63 -12.50
N SER A 99 -0.14 0.31 -13.62
CA SER A 99 -1.26 1.07 -14.14
C SER A 99 -2.29 0.21 -14.84
N VAL A 100 -3.55 0.66 -14.75
CA VAL A 100 -4.70 0.07 -15.46
C VAL A 100 -5.03 0.96 -16.65
N PHE A 101 -5.00 0.38 -17.85
CA PHE A 101 -5.52 1.02 -19.06
C PHE A 101 -6.73 0.26 -19.61
N GLU A 102 -6.78 -1.06 -19.45
CA GLU A 102 -7.88 -1.92 -19.94
C GLU A 102 -8.46 -2.74 -18.79
N ASP A 103 -7.84 -3.87 -18.47
CA ASP A 103 -8.31 -4.83 -17.48
C ASP A 103 -7.16 -5.31 -16.59
N GLY A 104 -7.20 -4.88 -15.33
CA GLY A 104 -6.18 -5.21 -14.33
C GLY A 104 -4.94 -4.32 -14.40
N TYR A 105 -4.08 -4.47 -13.40
CA TYR A 105 -2.83 -3.71 -13.31
C TYR A 105 -1.73 -4.41 -14.09
N ASP A 106 -1.16 -3.69 -15.04
CA ASP A 106 0.04 -4.08 -15.78
C ASP A 106 1.26 -3.36 -15.20
N LEU A 107 2.42 -4.04 -15.25
CA LEU A 107 3.70 -3.41 -14.96
C LEU A 107 4.29 -2.83 -16.23
N TRP A 108 4.51 -1.54 -16.23
CA TRP A 108 5.05 -0.76 -17.34
C TRP A 108 6.49 -0.33 -17.07
N GLU A 109 7.29 -0.24 -18.11
CA GLU A 109 8.58 0.44 -18.13
C GLU A 109 8.52 1.61 -19.12
N HIS A 110 8.89 2.80 -18.67
CA HIS A 110 9.10 3.96 -19.52
C HIS A 110 10.57 4.38 -19.46
N ASN A 111 11.26 4.33 -20.58
CA ASN A 111 12.61 4.85 -20.72
C ASN A 111 12.54 6.36 -20.90
N LEU A 112 13.04 7.11 -19.92
CA LEU A 112 12.93 8.57 -19.84
C LEU A 112 13.81 9.29 -20.89
N LYS A 113 14.91 8.67 -21.33
CA LYS A 113 15.82 9.26 -22.32
C LYS A 113 15.39 8.97 -23.77
N GLU A 114 14.87 7.78 -24.00
CA GLU A 114 14.42 7.37 -25.34
C GLU A 114 12.94 7.69 -25.58
N ASN A 115 12.22 8.10 -24.54
CA ASN A 115 10.77 8.33 -24.55
C ASN A 115 9.98 7.14 -25.09
N VAL A 116 10.38 5.93 -24.69
CA VAL A 116 9.76 4.67 -25.12
C VAL A 116 9.09 4.01 -23.93
N THR A 117 7.82 3.67 -24.10
CA THR A 117 7.02 2.96 -23.10
C THR A 117 6.70 1.55 -23.59
N LYS A 118 6.86 0.56 -22.72
CA LYS A 118 6.49 -0.84 -22.98
C LYS A 118 5.88 -1.50 -21.77
N VAL A 119 5.01 -2.47 -22.00
CA VAL A 119 4.51 -3.37 -20.95
C VAL A 119 5.59 -4.42 -20.67
N LEU A 120 6.01 -4.53 -19.41
CA LEU A 120 6.89 -5.62 -18.97
C LEU A 120 6.08 -6.88 -18.67
N LEU A 121 5.00 -6.74 -17.92
CA LEU A 121 4.14 -7.86 -17.50
C LEU A 121 2.70 -7.40 -17.42
N LYS A 122 1.78 -8.26 -17.90
CA LYS A 122 0.34 -8.02 -17.82
C LYS A 122 -0.27 -8.65 -16.57
N LYS A 123 -1.31 -7.99 -16.04
CA LYS A 123 -2.18 -8.50 -14.96
C LYS A 123 -1.41 -8.96 -13.72
N VAL A 124 -0.43 -8.19 -13.28
CA VAL A 124 0.42 -8.53 -12.13
C VAL A 124 -0.23 -8.23 -10.79
N GLY A 125 -1.32 -7.46 -10.78
CA GLY A 125 -2.02 -6.99 -9.58
C GLY A 125 -1.57 -5.61 -9.12
N ALA A 126 -2.40 -4.98 -8.26
CA ALA A 126 -2.04 -3.73 -7.59
C ALA A 126 -1.18 -4.03 -6.37
N GLY A 127 -0.21 -3.17 -6.07
CA GLY A 127 0.64 -3.31 -4.90
C GLY A 127 1.73 -2.27 -4.83
N ALA A 128 2.66 -2.43 -3.89
CA ALA A 128 3.84 -1.60 -3.76
C ALA A 128 5.02 -2.23 -4.51
N LEU A 129 5.79 -1.39 -5.20
CA LEU A 129 6.98 -1.77 -5.94
C LEU A 129 8.25 -1.42 -5.16
N GLN A 130 9.22 -2.31 -5.16
CA GLN A 130 10.54 -2.05 -4.60
C GLN A 130 11.63 -2.67 -5.47
N LEU A 131 12.69 -1.92 -5.75
CA LEU A 131 13.89 -2.43 -6.42
C LEU A 131 14.84 -3.10 -5.42
N ASP A 132 15.55 -4.12 -5.87
CA ASP A 132 16.71 -4.61 -5.15
C ASP A 132 17.88 -3.60 -5.24
N LYS A 133 18.91 -3.81 -4.41
CA LYS A 133 20.09 -2.93 -4.36
C LYS A 133 20.84 -2.85 -5.70
N GLU A 134 20.72 -3.87 -6.51
CA GLU A 134 21.44 -4.00 -7.79
C GLU A 134 20.64 -3.44 -8.95
N GLY A 135 19.36 -3.14 -8.76
CA GLY A 135 18.45 -2.65 -9.80
C GLY A 135 18.10 -3.69 -10.86
N LYS A 136 18.23 -4.99 -10.52
CA LYS A 136 17.95 -6.10 -11.44
C LYS A 136 16.57 -6.71 -11.27
N ASN A 137 16.02 -6.62 -10.05
CA ASN A 137 14.75 -7.22 -9.71
C ASN A 137 13.80 -6.19 -9.09
N ILE A 138 12.54 -6.31 -9.43
CA ILE A 138 11.44 -5.60 -8.80
C ILE A 138 10.71 -6.57 -7.89
N PHE A 139 10.49 -6.18 -6.64
CA PHE A 139 9.60 -6.86 -5.70
C PHE A 139 8.25 -6.17 -5.75
N LEU A 140 7.21 -6.94 -5.99
CA LEU A 140 5.82 -6.48 -5.93
C LEU A 140 5.15 -7.08 -4.70
N CYS A 141 4.77 -6.21 -3.75
CA CYS A 141 3.95 -6.58 -2.60
C CYS A 141 2.49 -6.27 -2.91
N ALA A 142 1.75 -7.27 -3.35
CA ALA A 142 0.34 -7.15 -3.70
C ALA A 142 -0.55 -7.86 -2.67
N ARG A 143 -1.85 -7.59 -2.72
CA ARG A 143 -2.82 -8.20 -1.80
C ARG A 143 -2.90 -9.72 -1.94
N ASP A 144 -2.63 -10.24 -3.13
CA ASP A 144 -2.63 -11.67 -3.46
C ASP A 144 -1.29 -12.38 -3.19
N GLY A 145 -0.30 -11.66 -2.61
CA GLY A 145 1.00 -12.19 -2.27
C GLY A 145 2.17 -11.34 -2.74
N MET A 146 3.39 -11.81 -2.46
CA MET A 146 4.61 -11.17 -2.89
C MET A 146 5.17 -11.85 -4.13
N LYS A 147 5.71 -11.05 -5.06
CA LYS A 147 6.28 -11.53 -6.32
C LYS A 147 7.63 -10.87 -6.57
N LYS A 148 8.58 -11.66 -7.06
CA LYS A 148 9.86 -11.17 -7.58
C LYS A 148 9.79 -11.14 -9.11
N ILE A 149 10.19 -10.03 -9.70
CA ILE A 149 10.16 -9.79 -11.14
C ILE A 149 11.59 -9.47 -11.61
N GLU A 150 12.16 -10.33 -12.44
CA GLU A 150 13.44 -10.08 -13.09
C GLU A 150 13.22 -9.12 -14.26
N ILE A 151 13.88 -7.96 -14.23
CA ILE A 151 13.64 -6.89 -15.23
C ILE A 151 14.08 -7.32 -16.62
N GLU A 152 15.27 -7.90 -16.74
CA GLU A 152 15.88 -8.24 -18.03
C GLU A 152 15.13 -9.35 -18.76
N GLY A 153 14.67 -10.36 -18.06
CA GLY A 153 13.92 -11.49 -18.63
C GLY A 153 12.41 -11.36 -18.52
N SER A 154 11.91 -10.32 -17.89
CA SER A 154 10.47 -10.15 -17.55
C SER A 154 9.87 -11.40 -16.89
N LYS A 155 10.68 -12.10 -16.10
CA LYS A 155 10.29 -13.35 -15.43
C LYS A 155 9.72 -13.04 -14.06
N ILE A 156 8.53 -13.58 -13.80
CA ILE A 156 7.86 -13.46 -12.50
C ILE A 156 7.99 -14.77 -11.71
N SER A 157 8.26 -14.64 -10.42
CA SER A 157 8.31 -15.75 -9.47
C SER A 157 7.60 -15.36 -8.19
N PRO A 158 6.70 -16.19 -7.65
CA PRO A 158 6.10 -15.94 -6.36
C PRO A 158 7.17 -16.03 -5.25
N ILE A 159 6.97 -15.26 -4.18
CA ILE A 159 7.69 -15.39 -2.93
C ILE A 159 6.74 -16.03 -1.95
N GLU A 160 6.93 -17.32 -1.72
CA GLU A 160 6.11 -18.09 -0.80
C GLU A 160 6.70 -18.02 0.60
N PHE A 161 5.84 -17.89 1.60
CA PHE A 161 6.21 -17.98 3.00
C PHE A 161 5.05 -18.55 3.80
N GLU A 162 5.36 -19.23 4.87
CA GLU A 162 4.41 -19.72 5.85
C GLU A 162 4.73 -19.09 7.20
N ALA A 163 3.70 -18.65 7.91
CA ALA A 163 3.82 -18.12 9.26
C ALA A 163 2.73 -18.70 10.14
N PHE A 164 3.12 -19.21 11.29
CA PHE A 164 2.19 -19.71 12.31
C PHE A 164 2.21 -18.77 13.50
N PHE A 165 1.04 -18.52 14.08
CA PHE A 165 0.90 -17.75 15.30
C PHE A 165 -0.24 -18.28 16.16
N ASP A 166 -0.11 -18.12 17.47
CA ASP A 166 -1.16 -18.47 18.41
C ASP A 166 -2.24 -17.38 18.40
N TYR A 167 -3.40 -17.72 17.84
CA TYR A 167 -4.53 -16.80 17.83
C TYR A 167 -5.33 -16.88 19.13
N ARG A 168 -5.36 -15.78 19.88
CA ARG A 168 -6.07 -15.65 21.15
C ARG A 168 -7.09 -14.51 21.08
N PRO A 169 -8.32 -14.78 20.62
CA PRO A 169 -9.31 -13.74 20.30
C PRO A 169 -9.63 -12.79 21.47
N TYR A 170 -9.68 -13.31 22.68
CA TYR A 170 -9.95 -12.46 23.87
C TYR A 170 -8.77 -11.53 24.19
N GLY A 171 -7.56 -12.04 24.21
CA GLY A 171 -6.35 -11.24 24.42
C GLY A 171 -6.12 -10.22 23.29
N GLU A 172 -6.46 -10.58 22.06
CA GLU A 172 -6.39 -9.66 20.92
C GLU A 172 -7.37 -8.48 21.11
N ARG A 173 -8.63 -8.73 21.49
CA ARG A 173 -9.61 -7.66 21.72
C ARG A 173 -9.19 -6.75 22.87
N GLU A 174 -8.65 -7.30 23.96
CA GLU A 174 -8.14 -6.51 25.07
C GLU A 174 -6.98 -5.61 24.61
N TYR A 175 -6.03 -6.15 23.85
CA TYR A 175 -4.93 -5.39 23.26
C TYR A 175 -5.42 -4.29 22.31
N ILE A 176 -6.33 -4.61 21.39
CA ILE A 176 -6.89 -3.64 20.44
C ILE A 176 -7.61 -2.52 21.19
N PHE A 177 -8.38 -2.84 22.22
CA PHE A 177 -9.06 -1.84 23.04
C PHE A 177 -8.08 -0.85 23.69
N ASP A 178 -7.05 -1.38 24.38
CA ASP A 178 -6.03 -0.55 25.01
C ASP A 178 -5.22 0.26 23.98
N HIS A 179 -4.94 -0.32 22.84
CA HIS A 179 -4.23 0.33 21.73
C HIS A 179 -5.05 1.48 21.13
N ILE A 180 -6.34 1.29 20.87
CA ILE A 180 -7.23 2.35 20.37
C ILE A 180 -7.32 3.49 21.36
N TRP A 181 -7.49 3.17 22.65
CA TRP A 181 -7.52 4.18 23.70
C TRP A 181 -6.25 5.03 23.69
N GLN A 182 -5.07 4.39 23.60
CA GLN A 182 -3.78 5.09 23.54
C GLN A 182 -3.63 5.91 22.26
N GLN A 183 -4.04 5.37 21.10
CA GLN A 183 -3.95 6.09 19.82
C GLN A 183 -4.80 7.36 19.82
N VAL A 184 -5.95 7.36 20.48
CA VAL A 184 -6.76 8.57 20.66
C VAL A 184 -6.00 9.60 21.49
N ASN A 185 -5.43 9.21 22.65
CA ASN A 185 -4.62 10.13 23.44
C ASN A 185 -3.47 10.77 22.67
N ASP A 186 -2.79 9.97 21.81
CA ASP A 186 -1.58 10.41 21.14
C ASP A 186 -1.88 11.23 19.87
N LYS A 187 -3.04 11.01 19.24
CA LYS A 187 -3.30 11.50 17.86
C LYS A 187 -4.56 12.33 17.70
N PHE A 188 -5.39 12.46 18.73
CA PHE A 188 -6.57 13.31 18.61
C PHE A 188 -6.15 14.76 18.34
N TYR A 189 -6.93 15.49 17.53
CA TYR A 189 -6.55 16.80 17.01
C TYR A 189 -6.44 17.91 18.06
N VAL A 190 -7.02 17.72 19.26
CA VAL A 190 -6.84 18.59 20.44
C VAL A 190 -6.38 17.76 21.63
N ALA A 191 -5.37 18.27 22.33
CA ALA A 191 -4.70 17.53 23.42
C ALA A 191 -5.59 17.28 24.64
N ASP A 192 -6.58 18.13 24.90
CA ASP A 192 -7.54 18.00 26.01
C ASP A 192 -8.74 17.12 25.67
N LEU A 193 -8.76 16.49 24.48
CA LEU A 193 -9.84 15.63 24.02
C LEU A 193 -11.22 16.31 24.14
N GLN A 194 -11.28 17.62 23.91
CA GLN A 194 -12.48 18.45 24.07
C GLN A 194 -13.08 18.43 25.50
N GLY A 195 -12.24 18.22 26.52
CA GLY A 195 -12.66 18.09 27.91
C GLY A 195 -13.31 16.76 28.27
N THR A 196 -13.19 15.75 27.41
CA THR A 196 -13.73 14.40 27.61
C THR A 196 -12.93 13.66 28.68
N ASP A 197 -13.60 13.06 29.67
CA ASP A 197 -12.98 12.14 30.65
C ASP A 197 -12.65 10.79 30.00
N TRP A 198 -11.63 10.80 29.16
CA TRP A 198 -11.22 9.64 28.35
C TRP A 198 -10.75 8.45 29.21
N ASN A 199 -10.16 8.72 30.39
CA ASN A 199 -9.79 7.68 31.33
C ASN A 199 -11.02 7.03 31.96
N GLY A 200 -12.02 7.81 32.36
CA GLY A 200 -13.29 7.31 32.90
C GLY A 200 -14.03 6.46 31.87
N TYR A 201 -14.02 6.87 30.60
CA TYR A 201 -14.61 6.06 29.52
C TYR A 201 -13.84 4.77 29.26
N LYS A 202 -12.51 4.76 29.38
CA LYS A 202 -11.73 3.52 29.32
C LYS A 202 -12.25 2.48 30.31
N GLU A 203 -12.37 2.88 31.60
CA GLU A 203 -12.84 1.98 32.65
C GLU A 203 -14.30 1.54 32.42
N THR A 204 -15.13 2.46 31.94
CA THR A 204 -16.54 2.20 31.68
C THR A 204 -16.75 1.15 30.60
N TYR A 205 -15.99 1.23 29.50
CA TYR A 205 -16.14 0.32 28.37
C TYR A 205 -15.33 -0.98 28.53
N LYS A 206 -14.17 -0.95 29.20
CA LYS A 206 -13.34 -2.14 29.44
C LYS A 206 -14.08 -3.27 30.15
N ARG A 207 -15.03 -2.94 31.04
CA ARG A 207 -15.85 -3.93 31.76
C ARG A 207 -16.71 -4.81 30.87
N PHE A 208 -16.99 -4.40 29.63
CA PHE A 208 -17.80 -5.17 28.67
C PHE A 208 -16.98 -6.23 27.91
N LEU A 209 -15.64 -6.09 27.83
CA LEU A 209 -14.78 -7.00 27.07
C LEU A 209 -14.97 -8.48 27.42
N PRO A 210 -15.11 -8.90 28.70
CA PRO A 210 -15.32 -10.32 29.04
C PRO A 210 -16.61 -10.93 28.47
N TYR A 211 -17.60 -10.11 28.11
CA TYR A 211 -18.91 -10.55 27.61
C TYR A 211 -18.99 -10.53 26.07
N ILE A 212 -17.99 -9.97 25.39
CA ILE A 212 -17.94 -9.86 23.95
C ILE A 212 -17.20 -11.05 23.36
N ASN A 213 -17.88 -11.85 22.56
CA ASN A 213 -17.35 -13.06 21.96
C ASN A 213 -17.17 -13.01 20.45
N ASN A 214 -17.58 -11.92 19.78
CA ASN A 214 -17.46 -11.73 18.34
C ASN A 214 -16.96 -10.31 17.99
N ASN A 215 -16.52 -10.14 16.77
CA ASN A 215 -15.90 -8.87 16.34
C ASN A 215 -16.94 -7.82 15.89
N TYR A 216 -18.19 -8.19 15.65
CA TYR A 216 -19.26 -7.23 15.35
C TYR A 216 -19.61 -6.44 16.62
N ASP A 217 -19.93 -7.14 17.71
CA ASP A 217 -20.23 -6.51 19.01
C ASP A 217 -19.03 -5.74 19.55
N PHE A 218 -17.80 -6.25 19.28
CA PHE A 218 -16.58 -5.55 19.64
C PHE A 218 -16.44 -4.21 18.89
N ALA A 219 -16.67 -4.20 17.61
CA ALA A 219 -16.63 -2.98 16.80
C ALA A 219 -17.73 -1.99 17.21
N GLU A 220 -18.92 -2.48 17.55
CA GLU A 220 -20.01 -1.62 18.05
C GLU A 220 -19.63 -0.97 19.36
N MET A 221 -19.16 -1.73 20.35
CA MET A 221 -18.68 -1.19 21.62
C MET A 221 -17.57 -0.14 21.42
N LEU A 222 -16.60 -0.41 20.54
CA LEU A 222 -15.56 0.55 20.21
C LEU A 222 -16.13 1.80 19.53
N SER A 223 -17.13 1.65 18.68
CA SER A 223 -17.79 2.78 18.02
C SER A 223 -18.52 3.67 18.99
N GLU A 224 -19.22 3.08 19.97
CA GLU A 224 -19.87 3.81 21.07
C GLU A 224 -18.83 4.56 21.92
N MET A 225 -17.75 3.89 22.35
CA MET A 225 -16.68 4.52 23.13
C MET A 225 -16.03 5.70 22.36
N LEU A 226 -15.78 5.53 21.07
CA LEU A 226 -15.21 6.60 20.24
C LEU A 226 -16.20 7.74 20.00
N GLY A 227 -17.50 7.47 20.03
CA GLY A 227 -18.57 8.47 19.95
C GLY A 227 -18.56 9.46 21.11
N GLU A 228 -18.08 9.05 22.29
CA GLU A 228 -17.97 9.92 23.50
C GLU A 228 -17.00 11.10 23.29
N LEU A 229 -16.10 11.00 22.32
CA LEU A 229 -15.21 12.10 21.93
C LEU A 229 -15.95 13.29 21.30
N ASN A 230 -17.22 13.11 20.94
CA ASN A 230 -18.03 14.12 20.24
C ASN A 230 -17.31 14.72 19.03
N GLY A 231 -16.54 13.89 18.32
CA GLY A 231 -15.79 14.25 17.12
C GLY A 231 -16.42 13.69 15.86
N SER A 232 -16.31 14.41 14.76
CA SER A 232 -16.71 13.89 13.45
C SER A 232 -15.79 12.76 12.99
N HIS A 233 -16.34 11.73 12.33
CA HIS A 233 -15.61 10.58 11.80
C HIS A 233 -14.88 9.72 12.86
N THR A 234 -15.31 9.74 14.10
CA THR A 234 -14.91 8.78 15.12
C THR A 234 -15.82 7.55 15.07
N GLY A 235 -15.25 6.36 15.16
CA GLY A 235 -16.01 5.12 15.12
C GLY A 235 -15.16 3.92 14.72
N ALA A 236 -15.72 2.72 14.87
CA ALA A 236 -15.12 1.47 14.50
C ALA A 236 -16.10 0.63 13.64
N ARG A 237 -15.57 -0.17 12.74
CA ARG A 237 -16.37 -1.09 11.92
C ARG A 237 -15.61 -2.39 11.74
N TYR A 238 -16.33 -3.50 11.73
CA TYR A 238 -15.77 -4.79 11.40
C TYR A 238 -16.26 -5.26 10.04
N TYR A 239 -15.34 -5.69 9.21
CA TYR A 239 -15.62 -6.34 7.93
C TYR A 239 -15.06 -7.75 7.98
N ALA A 240 -15.93 -8.74 7.93
CA ALA A 240 -15.48 -10.13 7.87
C ALA A 240 -14.64 -10.35 6.60
N SER A 241 -13.41 -10.83 6.78
CA SER A 241 -12.58 -11.29 5.67
C SER A 241 -12.86 -12.78 5.42
N GLY A 242 -13.27 -13.12 4.24
CA GLY A 242 -13.48 -14.50 3.82
C GLY A 242 -14.73 -14.63 2.93
N ALA A 243 -14.71 -15.56 2.02
CA ALA A 243 -15.88 -15.94 1.27
C ALA A 243 -16.83 -16.70 2.21
N ALA A 244 -17.61 -15.96 2.99
CA ALA A 244 -18.82 -16.54 3.54
C ALA A 244 -19.64 -17.02 2.33
N LEU A 245 -19.92 -18.30 2.25
CA LEU A 245 -20.91 -18.79 1.30
C LEU A 245 -22.17 -17.98 1.57
N PRO A 246 -22.64 -17.17 0.60
CA PRO A 246 -23.82 -16.36 0.84
C PRO A 246 -24.98 -17.29 1.14
N THR A 247 -25.57 -17.15 2.31
CA THR A 247 -26.79 -17.90 2.66
C THR A 247 -27.88 -17.46 1.69
N ALA A 248 -28.44 -18.40 0.96
CA ALA A 248 -29.51 -18.10 0.03
C ALA A 248 -30.73 -17.59 0.80
N ALA A 249 -31.28 -16.45 0.38
CA ALA A 249 -32.51 -15.96 0.95
C ALA A 249 -33.68 -16.87 0.56
N LEU A 250 -34.51 -17.26 1.52
CA LEU A 250 -35.72 -18.09 1.26
C LEU A 250 -36.78 -17.27 0.52
N GLY A 251 -36.72 -15.95 0.57
CA GLY A 251 -37.73 -15.08 -0.03
C GLY A 251 -39.10 -15.20 0.64
N VAL A 252 -39.11 -15.06 1.97
CA VAL A 252 -40.33 -15.12 2.79
C VAL A 252 -40.38 -13.94 3.74
N PHE A 253 -41.58 -13.57 4.17
CA PHE A 253 -41.82 -12.72 5.33
C PHE A 253 -42.27 -13.58 6.50
N TYR A 254 -41.77 -13.26 7.68
CA TYR A 254 -42.11 -13.92 8.92
C TYR A 254 -43.27 -13.23 9.63
N ASP A 255 -43.99 -13.99 10.43
CA ASP A 255 -45.08 -13.49 11.28
C ASP A 255 -44.50 -13.00 12.60
N GLU A 256 -44.31 -11.70 12.70
CA GLU A 256 -43.73 -11.04 13.86
C GLU A 256 -44.59 -11.18 15.14
N ALA A 257 -45.87 -11.50 14.99
CA ALA A 257 -46.78 -11.72 16.10
C ALA A 257 -46.78 -13.18 16.61
N TYR A 258 -46.03 -14.07 15.94
CA TYR A 258 -45.94 -15.45 16.34
C TYR A 258 -45.01 -15.63 17.56
N ALA A 259 -45.55 -16.12 18.67
CA ALA A 259 -44.86 -16.27 19.94
C ALA A 259 -44.43 -17.72 20.26
N GLY A 260 -44.59 -18.67 19.33
CA GLY A 260 -44.13 -20.04 19.49
C GLY A 260 -42.71 -20.26 19.06
N ASP A 261 -42.16 -21.46 19.25
CA ASP A 261 -40.81 -21.81 18.81
C ASP A 261 -40.73 -21.82 17.29
N GLY A 262 -39.55 -21.39 16.74
CA GLY A 262 -39.29 -21.31 15.31
C GLY A 262 -39.79 -20.01 14.66
N LEU A 263 -39.70 -19.95 13.34
CA LEU A 263 -40.07 -18.80 12.52
C LEU A 263 -41.29 -19.16 11.63
N LYS A 264 -42.45 -18.59 11.94
CA LYS A 264 -43.66 -18.82 11.16
C LYS A 264 -43.67 -17.97 9.88
N ILE A 265 -43.84 -18.61 8.73
CA ILE A 265 -43.94 -17.93 7.45
C ILE A 265 -45.30 -17.24 7.35
N LYS A 266 -45.29 -15.91 7.17
CA LYS A 266 -46.48 -15.10 6.91
C LYS A 266 -46.83 -15.06 5.44
N GLU A 267 -45.82 -14.83 4.59
CA GLU A 267 -45.97 -14.69 3.14
C GLU A 267 -44.73 -15.22 2.41
N ILE A 268 -44.91 -15.75 1.22
CA ILE A 268 -43.82 -16.15 0.31
C ILE A 268 -43.81 -15.16 -0.84
N ILE A 269 -42.65 -14.55 -1.05
CA ILE A 269 -42.42 -13.50 -2.08
C ILE A 269 -42.57 -14.15 -3.46
N ALA A 270 -43.25 -13.47 -4.37
CA ALA A 270 -43.34 -13.90 -5.76
C ALA A 270 -41.92 -14.10 -6.34
N GLN A 271 -41.71 -15.21 -7.07
CA GLN A 271 -40.38 -15.64 -7.58
C GLN A 271 -39.37 -16.12 -6.52
N SER A 272 -39.77 -16.30 -5.27
CA SER A 272 -38.97 -16.97 -4.25
C SER A 272 -38.44 -18.33 -4.74
N PRO A 273 -37.27 -18.80 -4.27
CA PRO A 273 -36.83 -20.18 -4.52
C PRO A 273 -37.87 -21.25 -4.17
N LEU A 274 -38.71 -20.98 -3.16
CA LEU A 274 -39.79 -21.89 -2.72
C LEU A 274 -40.96 -21.97 -3.72
N THR A 275 -41.15 -20.96 -4.56
CA THR A 275 -42.18 -20.99 -5.62
C THR A 275 -41.69 -21.65 -6.92
N LYS A 276 -40.35 -21.69 -7.14
CA LYS A 276 -39.76 -22.26 -8.35
C LYS A 276 -39.56 -23.76 -8.30
N LYS A 277 -39.49 -24.35 -7.12
CA LYS A 277 -39.40 -25.80 -6.89
C LYS A 277 -40.73 -26.30 -6.32
N LYS A 278 -41.14 -27.53 -6.68
CA LYS A 278 -42.25 -28.19 -6.03
C LYS A 278 -41.88 -28.44 -4.56
N THR A 279 -42.25 -27.51 -3.70
CA THR A 279 -42.10 -27.62 -2.24
C THR A 279 -43.48 -27.57 -1.61
N ASP A 280 -43.65 -28.23 -0.47
CA ASP A 280 -44.87 -28.17 0.32
C ASP A 280 -44.91 -26.98 1.28
N VAL A 281 -43.89 -26.08 1.19
CA VAL A 281 -43.78 -24.89 2.04
C VAL A 281 -44.79 -23.86 1.58
N LYS A 282 -45.63 -23.41 2.50
CA LYS A 282 -46.67 -22.41 2.28
C LYS A 282 -46.79 -21.47 3.48
N PRO A 283 -47.49 -20.33 3.33
CA PRO A 283 -47.79 -19.47 4.47
C PRO A 283 -48.43 -20.25 5.61
N GLY A 284 -47.98 -20.01 6.83
CA GLY A 284 -48.37 -20.75 8.04
C GLY A 284 -47.40 -21.88 8.43
N CYS A 285 -46.49 -22.32 7.58
CA CYS A 285 -45.42 -23.23 7.98
C CYS A 285 -44.47 -22.58 8.98
N ILE A 286 -43.94 -23.39 9.90
CA ILE A 286 -42.94 -22.99 10.89
C ILE A 286 -41.61 -23.59 10.48
N ILE A 287 -40.56 -22.78 10.50
CA ILE A 287 -39.17 -23.21 10.33
C ILE A 287 -38.59 -23.36 11.74
N GLU A 288 -38.21 -24.59 12.08
CA GLU A 288 -37.57 -24.92 13.37
C GLU A 288 -36.04 -24.89 13.26
#